data_3d1fe4de65e0161246eb7063a44748d9
#
_entry.id   3d1fe4de65e0161246eb7063a44748d9
#
_cell.length_a   1.000
_cell.length_b   1.000
_cell.length_c   1.000
_cell.angle_alpha   90.00
_cell.angle_beta   90.00
_cell.angle_gamma   90.00
#
_symmetry.space_group_name_H-M   'P 1'
#
loop_
_entity.id
_entity.type
_entity.pdbx_description
1 polymer ?
#
loop_
_entity_poly.entity_id
_entity_poly.type
_entity_poly.pdbx_seq_one_letter_code
_entity_poly.pdbx_strand_id
1 'polypeptide(L)'
;MSVSHSLAPALILIDFQQGFDDVAYWGGERNNPGAEANTARLLAFWRACQLPVFHVQHGSANPNSRLAPGQPGHAFKAEATPWPGEPIIQKSVNSAFIGTDLRHRLDEQGLTTLVVAGLTTDHCVSTTVRMAGNFGFETLLVGDACATFTKTGVQGEVFSAELIHQTALASLHQEFATVVSTAAAIALAEARSPSGAIVNLD
;
A
#
# COMPACT_ATOMS: atom_id res chain seq x y z
N MET A 1 32.56 -6.79 -13.39
CA MET A 1 32.26 -6.65 -11.94
C MET A 1 30.92 -5.96 -11.86
N SER A 2 29.86 -6.71 -11.62
CA SER A 2 28.50 -6.19 -11.47
C SER A 2 28.44 -5.47 -10.12
N VAL A 3 28.31 -4.16 -10.15
CA VAL A 3 27.97 -3.38 -8.97
C VAL A 3 26.52 -3.75 -8.64
N SER A 4 26.34 -4.64 -7.67
CA SER A 4 25.03 -4.86 -7.05
C SER A 4 24.65 -3.54 -6.38
N HIS A 5 23.93 -2.70 -7.11
CA HIS A 5 23.19 -1.61 -6.49
C HIS A 5 22.10 -2.29 -5.68
N SER A 6 22.27 -2.32 -4.36
CA SER A 6 21.14 -2.51 -3.46
C SER A 6 20.24 -1.31 -3.70
N LEU A 7 19.33 -1.44 -4.66
CA LEU A 7 18.40 -0.37 -4.99
C LEU A 7 17.50 -0.15 -3.79
N ALA A 8 17.38 1.11 -3.40
CA ALA A 8 16.48 1.52 -2.34
C ALA A 8 15.05 1.06 -2.65
N PRO A 9 14.28 0.62 -1.62
CA PRO A 9 12.95 0.08 -1.85
C PRO A 9 11.98 1.16 -2.34
N ALA A 10 11.08 0.80 -3.28
CA ALA A 10 9.98 1.66 -3.68
C ALA A 10 8.82 1.56 -2.69
N LEU A 11 8.23 2.69 -2.30
CA LEU A 11 7.00 2.73 -1.52
C LEU A 11 5.79 2.70 -2.47
N ILE A 12 4.90 1.74 -2.28
CA ILE A 12 3.65 1.59 -3.03
C ILE A 12 2.49 1.82 -2.07
N LEU A 13 1.81 2.95 -2.21
CA LEU A 13 0.66 3.34 -1.41
C LEU A 13 -0.64 3.01 -2.16
N ILE A 14 -1.38 2.00 -1.67
CA ILE A 14 -2.54 1.46 -2.36
C ILE A 14 -3.82 2.07 -1.81
N ASP A 15 -4.53 2.82 -2.67
CA ASP A 15 -5.91 3.26 -2.49
C ASP A 15 -6.18 4.02 -1.17
N PHE A 16 -5.24 4.87 -0.71
CA PHE A 16 -5.49 5.78 0.41
C PHE A 16 -6.44 6.90 -0.03
N GLN A 17 -7.71 6.56 -0.20
CA GLN A 17 -8.77 7.45 -0.70
C GLN A 17 -9.83 7.76 0.35
N GLN A 18 -10.42 8.95 0.28
CA GLN A 18 -11.44 9.45 1.22
C GLN A 18 -12.70 8.57 1.25
N GLY A 19 -13.00 7.85 0.17
CA GLY A 19 -14.14 6.95 0.11
C GLY A 19 -14.13 5.86 1.18
N PHE A 20 -12.97 5.54 1.75
CA PHE A 20 -12.83 4.61 2.87
C PHE A 20 -13.17 5.22 4.24
N ASP A 21 -13.49 6.52 4.31
CA ASP A 21 -13.99 7.16 5.53
C ASP A 21 -15.47 6.84 5.78
N ASP A 22 -16.22 6.42 4.76
CA ASP A 22 -17.59 5.91 4.91
C ASP A 22 -17.58 4.47 5.44
N VAL A 23 -17.23 4.33 6.72
CA VAL A 23 -17.10 3.03 7.41
C VAL A 23 -18.38 2.19 7.31
N ALA A 24 -19.55 2.84 7.38
CA ALA A 24 -20.84 2.16 7.26
C ALA A 24 -21.03 1.49 5.89
N TYR A 25 -20.59 2.16 4.82
CA TYR A 25 -20.64 1.61 3.47
C TYR A 25 -19.77 0.36 3.29
N TRP A 26 -18.64 0.29 4.00
CA TRP A 26 -17.65 -0.78 3.85
C TRP A 26 -17.85 -1.98 4.79
N GLY A 27 -18.79 -1.91 5.74
CA GLY A 27 -19.08 -3.05 6.63
C GLY A 27 -19.32 -2.68 8.10
N GLY A 28 -19.21 -1.40 8.47
CA GLY A 28 -19.62 -0.90 9.80
C GLY A 28 -18.50 -0.75 10.81
N GLU A 29 -17.46 -1.57 10.78
CA GLU A 29 -16.28 -1.44 11.64
C GLU A 29 -15.00 -1.51 10.81
N ARG A 30 -13.96 -0.82 11.27
CA ARG A 30 -12.63 -0.82 10.67
C ARG A 30 -11.58 -1.10 11.73
N ASN A 31 -10.55 -1.88 11.37
CA ASN A 31 -9.37 -2.06 12.23
C ASN A 31 -8.30 -0.97 11.95
N ASN A 32 -7.20 -1.04 12.66
CA ASN A 32 -6.01 -0.19 12.52
C ASN A 32 -6.32 1.30 12.33
N PRO A 33 -6.85 1.99 13.35
CA PRO A 33 -7.17 3.42 13.26
C PRO A 33 -5.91 4.29 13.05
N GLY A 34 -4.72 3.76 13.27
CA GLY A 34 -3.44 4.42 13.05
C GLY A 34 -2.85 4.23 11.65
N ALA A 35 -3.52 3.53 10.73
CA ALA A 35 -2.95 3.18 9.42
C ALA A 35 -2.57 4.41 8.59
N GLU A 36 -3.38 5.47 8.61
CA GLU A 36 -3.09 6.72 7.92
C GLU A 36 -1.88 7.45 8.53
N ALA A 37 -1.80 7.53 9.85
CA ALA A 37 -0.66 8.15 10.52
C ALA A 37 0.64 7.39 10.23
N ASN A 38 0.59 6.06 10.21
CA ASN A 38 1.73 5.22 9.84
C ASN A 38 2.12 5.41 8.37
N THR A 39 1.14 5.54 7.47
CA THR A 39 1.38 5.86 6.06
C THR A 39 2.04 7.23 5.89
N ALA A 40 1.59 8.25 6.62
CA ALA A 40 2.23 9.57 6.61
C ALA A 40 3.70 9.50 7.06
N ARG A 41 4.02 8.68 8.08
CA ARG A 41 5.40 8.46 8.54
C ARG A 41 6.27 7.78 7.46
N LEU A 42 5.76 6.74 6.80
CA LEU A 42 6.45 6.11 5.68
C LEU A 42 6.73 7.13 4.58
N LEU A 43 5.70 7.84 4.16
CA LEU A 43 5.78 8.82 3.07
C LEU A 43 6.75 9.96 3.39
N ALA A 44 6.73 10.48 4.61
CA ALA A 44 7.66 11.51 5.07
C ALA A 44 9.12 11.02 4.99
N PHE A 45 9.40 9.79 5.43
CA PHE A 45 10.73 9.21 5.36
C PHE A 45 11.19 9.01 3.89
N TRP A 46 10.35 8.40 3.04
CA TRP A 46 10.69 8.19 1.62
C TRP A 46 10.99 9.50 0.89
N ARG A 47 10.17 10.53 1.13
CA ARG A 47 10.36 11.87 0.56
C ARG A 47 11.64 12.54 1.06
N ALA A 48 11.91 12.49 2.38
CA ALA A 48 13.13 13.04 2.96
C ALA A 48 14.41 12.38 2.38
N CYS A 49 14.35 11.08 2.11
CA CYS A 49 15.44 10.32 1.50
C CYS A 49 15.41 10.33 -0.03
N GLN A 50 14.47 11.02 -0.66
CA GLN A 50 14.28 11.06 -2.13
C GLN A 50 14.15 9.65 -2.76
N LEU A 51 13.52 8.72 -2.03
CA LEU A 51 13.26 7.36 -2.49
C LEU A 51 12.02 7.30 -3.37
N PRO A 52 11.91 6.29 -4.27
CA PRO A 52 10.77 6.15 -5.17
C PRO A 52 9.45 5.94 -4.42
N VAL A 53 8.43 6.74 -4.75
CA VAL A 53 7.06 6.61 -4.24
C VAL A 53 6.10 6.47 -5.40
N PHE A 54 5.15 5.53 -5.29
CA PHE A 54 4.06 5.32 -6.24
C PHE A 54 2.73 5.35 -5.49
N HIS A 55 1.83 6.22 -5.93
CA HIS A 55 0.47 6.29 -5.41
C HIS A 55 -0.46 5.50 -6.33
N VAL A 56 -1.16 4.53 -5.78
CA VAL A 56 -2.18 3.78 -6.51
C VAL A 56 -3.54 4.35 -6.18
N GLN A 57 -4.36 4.60 -7.20
CA GLN A 57 -5.71 5.15 -7.05
C GLN A 57 -6.72 4.22 -7.73
N HIS A 58 -7.71 3.75 -6.97
CA HIS A 58 -8.79 2.94 -7.51
C HIS A 58 -9.88 3.82 -8.11
N GLY A 59 -10.17 3.60 -9.39
CA GLY A 59 -11.32 4.18 -10.10
C GLY A 59 -12.36 3.10 -10.35
N SER A 60 -13.35 2.96 -9.46
CA SER A 60 -14.41 1.95 -9.61
C SER A 60 -15.23 2.19 -10.87
N ALA A 61 -15.47 1.12 -11.66
CA ALA A 61 -16.38 1.15 -12.80
C ALA A 61 -17.87 1.25 -12.38
N ASN A 62 -18.19 0.92 -11.11
CA ASN A 62 -19.54 1.11 -10.57
C ASN A 62 -19.72 2.59 -10.18
N PRO A 63 -20.60 3.35 -10.83
CA PRO A 63 -20.78 4.79 -10.56
C PRO A 63 -21.31 5.09 -9.15
N ASN A 64 -21.91 4.10 -8.49
CA ASN A 64 -22.40 4.24 -7.12
C ASN A 64 -21.33 3.92 -6.05
N SER A 65 -20.15 3.48 -6.46
CA SER A 65 -19.03 3.24 -5.53
C SER A 65 -18.53 4.55 -4.94
N ARG A 66 -18.13 4.54 -3.67
CA ARG A 66 -17.41 5.66 -3.03
C ARG A 66 -16.08 5.98 -3.70
N LEU A 67 -15.52 5.03 -4.46
CA LEU A 67 -14.26 5.18 -5.19
C LEU A 67 -14.46 5.44 -6.69
N ALA A 68 -15.67 5.71 -7.16
CA ALA A 68 -15.91 6.01 -8.57
C ALA A 68 -15.31 7.38 -8.94
N PRO A 69 -14.71 7.54 -10.13
CA PRO A 69 -14.30 8.84 -10.63
C PRO A 69 -15.45 9.86 -10.60
N GLY A 70 -15.17 11.06 -10.12
CA GLY A 70 -16.18 12.12 -9.94
C GLY A 70 -16.91 12.10 -8.59
N GLN A 71 -16.79 11.02 -7.81
CA GLN A 71 -17.27 11.02 -6.41
C GLN A 71 -16.24 11.70 -5.49
N PRO A 72 -16.68 12.40 -4.43
CA PRO A 72 -15.74 12.99 -3.45
C PRO A 72 -14.77 11.99 -2.87
N GLY A 73 -15.22 10.77 -2.59
CA GLY A 73 -14.40 9.69 -2.04
C GLY A 73 -13.31 9.16 -2.96
N HIS A 74 -13.30 9.54 -4.25
CA HIS A 74 -12.23 9.20 -5.17
C HIS A 74 -10.91 9.95 -4.86
N ALA A 75 -10.99 11.12 -4.20
CA ALA A 75 -9.82 11.89 -3.83
C ALA A 75 -8.92 11.16 -2.82
N PHE A 76 -7.62 11.44 -2.85
CA PHE A 76 -6.68 10.93 -1.86
C PHE A 76 -6.98 11.50 -0.47
N LYS A 77 -6.67 10.73 0.58
CA LYS A 77 -6.62 11.21 1.96
C LYS A 77 -5.45 12.19 2.12
N ALA A 78 -5.58 13.13 3.06
CA ALA A 78 -4.57 14.17 3.31
C ALA A 78 -3.18 13.57 3.62
N GLU A 79 -3.15 12.47 4.39
CA GLU A 79 -1.95 11.76 4.83
C GLU A 79 -1.17 11.10 3.68
N ALA A 80 -1.82 10.86 2.55
CA ALA A 80 -1.24 10.18 1.39
C ALA A 80 -1.40 10.97 0.08
N THR A 81 -1.58 12.29 0.17
CA THR A 81 -1.71 13.15 -1.02
C THR A 81 -0.39 13.16 -1.81
N PRO A 82 -0.42 12.83 -3.12
CA PRO A 82 0.76 12.86 -3.96
C PRO A 82 1.36 14.27 -4.07
N TRP A 83 2.70 14.36 -4.06
CA TRP A 83 3.40 15.59 -4.44
C TRP A 83 3.54 15.71 -5.96
N PRO A 84 3.73 16.95 -6.48
CA PRO A 84 4.03 17.13 -7.90
C PRO A 84 5.25 16.30 -8.32
N GLY A 85 5.06 15.48 -9.36
CA GLY A 85 6.09 14.57 -9.87
C GLY A 85 6.05 13.14 -9.30
N GLU A 86 5.31 12.87 -8.23
CA GLU A 86 5.07 11.51 -7.77
C GLU A 86 4.06 10.78 -8.68
N PRO A 87 4.38 9.58 -9.20
CA PRO A 87 3.49 8.85 -10.08
C PRO A 87 2.18 8.46 -9.42
N ILE A 88 1.07 8.67 -10.13
CA ILE A 88 -0.26 8.15 -9.79
C ILE A 88 -0.61 7.03 -10.76
N ILE A 89 -0.78 5.83 -10.22
CA ILE A 89 -1.16 4.62 -10.96
C ILE A 89 -2.67 4.43 -10.81
N GLN A 90 -3.43 4.74 -11.84
CA GLN A 90 -4.88 4.56 -11.84
C GLN A 90 -5.25 3.14 -12.26
N LYS A 91 -6.07 2.46 -11.46
CA LYS A 91 -6.57 1.10 -11.72
C LYS A 91 -8.08 1.03 -11.56
N SER A 92 -8.69 0.05 -12.22
CA SER A 92 -10.14 -0.24 -12.12
C SER A 92 -10.45 -1.63 -11.54
N VAL A 93 -9.41 -2.39 -11.22
CA VAL A 93 -9.49 -3.74 -10.61
C VAL A 93 -8.63 -3.78 -9.34
N ASN A 94 -8.65 -4.90 -8.60
CA ASN A 94 -7.96 -4.97 -7.30
C ASN A 94 -6.43 -4.87 -7.44
N SER A 95 -5.81 -5.53 -8.41
CA SER A 95 -4.36 -5.47 -8.58
C SER A 95 -3.90 -4.15 -9.17
N ALA A 96 -2.85 -3.57 -8.58
CA ALA A 96 -2.18 -2.39 -9.13
C ALA A 96 -1.36 -2.69 -10.40
N PHE A 97 -1.18 -3.96 -10.76
CA PHE A 97 -0.43 -4.36 -11.94
C PHE A 97 -1.30 -4.66 -13.17
N ILE A 98 -2.64 -4.78 -13.00
CA ILE A 98 -3.53 -5.12 -14.11
C ILE A 98 -4.09 -3.86 -14.76
N GLY A 99 -3.84 -3.71 -16.06
CA GLY A 99 -4.32 -2.58 -16.85
C GLY A 99 -3.62 -1.26 -16.52
N THR A 100 -2.42 -1.33 -15.92
CA THR A 100 -1.58 -0.19 -15.54
C THR A 100 -0.16 -0.34 -16.08
N ASP A 101 0.63 0.70 -15.96
CA ASP A 101 2.06 0.72 -16.31
C ASP A 101 3.00 0.53 -15.09
N LEU A 102 2.46 0.17 -13.91
CA LEU A 102 3.25 0.06 -12.68
C LEU A 102 4.47 -0.87 -12.86
N ARG A 103 4.26 -2.08 -13.41
CA ARG A 103 5.34 -3.03 -13.65
C ARG A 103 6.45 -2.44 -14.51
N HIS A 104 6.09 -1.81 -15.61
CA HIS A 104 7.02 -1.19 -16.54
C HIS A 104 7.85 -0.09 -15.86
N ARG A 105 7.20 0.79 -15.08
CA ARG A 105 7.90 1.85 -14.32
C ARG A 105 8.88 1.32 -13.29
N LEU A 106 8.53 0.22 -12.60
CA LEU A 106 9.41 -0.44 -11.64
C LEU A 106 10.62 -1.05 -12.33
N ASP A 107 10.40 -1.74 -13.45
CA ASP A 107 11.46 -2.38 -14.25
C ASP A 107 12.40 -1.35 -14.87
N GLU A 108 11.89 -0.25 -15.43
CA GLU A 108 12.70 0.84 -16.00
C GLU A 108 13.64 1.49 -14.98
N GLN A 109 13.21 1.57 -13.72
CA GLN A 109 14.01 2.10 -12.62
C GLN A 109 14.87 1.02 -11.94
N GLY A 110 14.79 -0.23 -12.38
CA GLY A 110 15.52 -1.36 -11.81
C GLY A 110 15.10 -1.68 -10.37
N LEU A 111 13.89 -1.29 -9.94
CA LEU A 111 13.39 -1.48 -8.59
C LEU A 111 12.95 -2.94 -8.39
N THR A 112 13.54 -3.61 -7.42
CA THR A 112 13.28 -5.03 -7.13
C THR A 112 12.69 -5.26 -5.74
N THR A 113 12.74 -4.26 -4.86
CA THR A 113 12.19 -4.31 -3.51
C THR A 113 11.04 -3.32 -3.39
N LEU A 114 9.88 -3.80 -2.92
CA LEU A 114 8.67 -3.00 -2.73
C LEU A 114 8.28 -2.97 -1.25
N VAL A 115 7.97 -1.79 -0.74
CA VAL A 115 7.32 -1.59 0.55
C VAL A 115 5.87 -1.20 0.26
N VAL A 116 4.92 -2.01 0.71
CA VAL A 116 3.50 -1.88 0.37
C VAL A 116 2.68 -1.55 1.60
N ALA A 117 1.86 -0.51 1.51
CA ALA A 117 0.85 -0.14 2.50
C ALA A 117 -0.46 0.22 1.79
N GLY A 118 -1.61 0.12 2.45
CA GLY A 118 -2.84 0.48 1.77
C GLY A 118 -4.15 -0.08 2.30
N LEU A 119 -5.18 0.17 1.53
CA LEU A 119 -6.57 -0.22 1.77
C LEU A 119 -7.13 -1.02 0.56
N THR A 120 -7.91 -2.07 0.79
CA THR A 120 -8.05 -2.80 2.05
C THR A 120 -7.10 -3.99 2.05
N THR A 121 -6.66 -4.40 3.24
CA THR A 121 -5.66 -5.47 3.43
C THR A 121 -6.01 -6.73 2.64
N ASP A 122 -7.27 -7.17 2.68
CA ASP A 122 -7.78 -8.41 2.11
C ASP A 122 -8.14 -8.34 0.62
N HIS A 123 -8.24 -7.13 0.03
CA HIS A 123 -8.58 -6.95 -1.39
C HIS A 123 -7.41 -6.39 -2.21
N CYS A 124 -7.38 -5.05 -2.40
CA CYS A 124 -6.41 -4.42 -3.30
C CYS A 124 -4.96 -4.63 -2.85
N VAL A 125 -4.71 -4.56 -1.54
CA VAL A 125 -3.39 -4.83 -0.97
C VAL A 125 -3.00 -6.29 -1.20
N SER A 126 -3.83 -7.25 -0.74
CA SER A 126 -3.56 -8.68 -0.89
C SER A 126 -3.34 -9.08 -2.35
N THR A 127 -4.20 -8.60 -3.26
CA THR A 127 -4.09 -8.93 -4.69
C THR A 127 -2.81 -8.37 -5.31
N THR A 128 -2.45 -7.13 -4.98
CA THR A 128 -1.23 -6.50 -5.49
C THR A 128 0.03 -7.18 -4.94
N VAL A 129 0.05 -7.49 -3.64
CA VAL A 129 1.17 -8.18 -2.99
C VAL A 129 1.40 -9.58 -3.57
N ARG A 130 0.33 -10.36 -3.81
CA ARG A 130 0.43 -11.67 -4.47
C ARG A 130 1.02 -11.56 -5.87
N MET A 131 0.59 -10.57 -6.64
CA MET A 131 1.16 -10.36 -7.97
C MET A 131 2.60 -9.88 -7.91
N ALA A 132 2.97 -9.01 -6.96
CA ALA A 132 4.35 -8.59 -6.76
C ALA A 132 5.27 -9.80 -6.48
N GLY A 133 4.87 -10.68 -5.55
CA GLY A 133 5.59 -11.91 -5.26
C GLY A 133 5.72 -12.82 -6.49
N ASN A 134 4.64 -13.03 -7.24
CA ASN A 134 4.64 -13.83 -8.48
C ASN A 134 5.54 -13.23 -9.58
N PHE A 135 5.73 -11.92 -9.59
CA PHE A 135 6.67 -11.26 -10.50
C PHE A 135 8.12 -11.28 -10.01
N GLY A 136 8.38 -11.82 -8.81
CA GLY A 136 9.71 -11.95 -8.25
C GLY A 136 10.21 -10.72 -7.49
N PHE A 137 9.34 -9.77 -7.14
CA PHE A 137 9.72 -8.67 -6.26
C PHE A 137 9.94 -9.15 -4.82
N GLU A 138 11.00 -8.67 -4.17
CA GLU A 138 11.09 -8.69 -2.72
C GLU A 138 10.04 -7.72 -2.17
N THR A 139 9.02 -8.24 -1.48
CA THR A 139 7.88 -7.44 -1.03
C THR A 139 7.83 -7.39 0.50
N LEU A 140 7.83 -6.18 1.05
CA LEU A 140 7.60 -5.89 2.47
C LEU A 140 6.19 -5.33 2.61
N LEU A 141 5.30 -6.04 3.30
CA LEU A 141 3.94 -5.57 3.56
C LEU A 141 3.88 -4.93 4.95
N VAL A 142 3.56 -3.64 5.01
CA VAL A 142 3.50 -2.89 6.27
C VAL A 142 2.14 -3.09 6.92
N GLY A 143 2.05 -4.09 7.82
CA GLY A 143 0.78 -4.52 8.39
C GLY A 143 0.05 -3.43 9.19
N ASP A 144 0.76 -2.64 9.98
CA ASP A 144 0.21 -1.53 10.77
C ASP A 144 -0.08 -0.25 9.96
N ALA A 145 0.26 -0.23 8.68
CA ALA A 145 -0.13 0.79 7.70
C ALA A 145 -1.17 0.28 6.68
N CYS A 146 -1.81 -0.85 6.98
CA CYS A 146 -2.95 -1.40 6.23
C CYS A 146 -4.16 -1.51 7.15
N ALA A 147 -5.35 -1.41 6.57
CA ALA A 147 -6.60 -1.62 7.30
C ALA A 147 -7.66 -2.29 6.42
N THR A 148 -8.67 -2.86 7.06
CA THR A 148 -9.85 -3.40 6.40
C THR A 148 -11.09 -3.21 7.26
N PHE A 149 -12.21 -3.80 6.84
CA PHE A 149 -13.53 -3.64 7.43
C PHE A 149 -14.13 -5.00 7.79
N THR A 150 -15.14 -4.98 8.67
CA THR A 150 -16.00 -6.13 8.98
C THR A 150 -16.59 -6.71 7.69
N LYS A 151 -16.69 -8.03 7.61
CA LYS A 151 -17.27 -8.75 6.47
C LYS A 151 -18.38 -9.67 6.93
N THR A 152 -19.42 -9.79 6.10
CA THR A 152 -20.43 -10.82 6.26
C THR A 152 -20.07 -12.02 5.38
N GLY A 153 -20.00 -13.19 5.99
CA GLY A 153 -19.72 -14.44 5.33
C GLY A 153 -20.91 -14.99 4.56
N VAL A 154 -20.70 -16.09 3.86
CA VAL A 154 -21.72 -16.69 2.95
C VAL A 154 -22.95 -17.27 3.66
N GLN A 155 -22.85 -17.57 4.97
CA GLN A 155 -23.96 -18.06 5.79
C GLN A 155 -24.52 -16.99 6.73
N GLY A 156 -24.09 -15.71 6.54
CA GLY A 156 -24.53 -14.58 7.35
C GLY A 156 -23.71 -14.36 8.64
N GLU A 157 -22.66 -15.15 8.86
CA GLU A 157 -21.72 -14.94 9.98
C GLU A 157 -20.97 -13.61 9.80
N VAL A 158 -20.62 -12.97 10.91
CA VAL A 158 -19.90 -11.69 10.90
C VAL A 158 -18.46 -11.92 11.32
N PHE A 159 -17.53 -11.57 10.43
CA PHE A 159 -16.10 -11.58 10.71
C PHE A 159 -15.62 -10.17 11.01
N SER A 160 -15.02 -9.96 12.18
CA SER A 160 -14.49 -8.65 12.57
C SER A 160 -13.41 -8.17 11.61
N ALA A 161 -13.28 -6.86 11.47
CA ALA A 161 -12.22 -6.25 10.67
C ALA A 161 -10.82 -6.75 11.06
N GLU A 162 -10.58 -6.93 12.37
CA GLU A 162 -9.29 -7.44 12.86
C GLU A 162 -9.06 -8.89 12.41
N LEU A 163 -10.05 -9.77 12.49
CA LEU A 163 -9.91 -11.17 12.05
C LEU A 163 -9.61 -11.23 10.54
N ILE A 164 -10.33 -10.47 9.72
CA ILE A 164 -10.09 -10.38 8.27
C ILE A 164 -8.67 -9.89 7.99
N HIS A 165 -8.24 -8.85 8.70
CA HIS A 165 -6.88 -8.30 8.56
C HIS A 165 -5.81 -9.34 8.90
N GLN A 166 -5.88 -9.95 10.08
CA GLN A 166 -4.88 -10.91 10.55
C GLN A 166 -4.80 -12.16 9.65
N THR A 167 -5.94 -12.66 9.19
CA THR A 167 -5.96 -13.81 8.26
C THR A 167 -5.39 -13.46 6.89
N ALA A 168 -5.63 -12.23 6.39
CA ALA A 168 -5.02 -11.74 5.16
C ALA A 168 -3.51 -11.61 5.30
N LEU A 169 -3.01 -11.00 6.39
CA LEU A 169 -1.56 -10.91 6.67
C LEU A 169 -0.91 -12.29 6.78
N ALA A 170 -1.52 -13.22 7.54
CA ALA A 170 -1.02 -14.58 7.70
C ALA A 170 -0.92 -15.33 6.36
N SER A 171 -1.90 -15.12 5.47
CA SER A 171 -1.93 -15.73 4.14
C SER A 171 -0.89 -15.17 3.17
N LEU A 172 -0.37 -13.97 3.43
CA LEU A 172 0.64 -13.31 2.60
C LEU A 172 2.06 -13.51 3.14
N HIS A 173 2.19 -13.64 4.47
CA HIS A 173 3.48 -13.72 5.14
C HIS A 173 4.26 -14.98 4.76
N GLN A 174 5.53 -14.79 4.40
CA GLN A 174 6.49 -15.83 3.97
C GLN A 174 6.20 -16.51 2.62
N GLU A 175 5.00 -16.33 2.05
CA GLU A 175 4.69 -16.86 0.72
C GLU A 175 4.87 -15.79 -0.37
N PHE A 176 4.27 -14.60 -0.16
CA PHE A 176 4.28 -13.51 -1.16
C PHE A 176 5.00 -12.25 -0.68
N ALA A 177 5.13 -12.09 0.63
CA ALA A 177 5.75 -10.92 1.25
C ALA A 177 6.28 -11.25 2.65
N THR A 178 7.16 -10.40 3.16
CA THR A 178 7.47 -10.33 4.59
C THR A 178 6.60 -9.25 5.22
N VAL A 179 5.74 -9.63 6.18
CA VAL A 179 4.95 -8.66 6.94
C VAL A 179 5.84 -8.00 7.99
N VAL A 180 5.85 -6.67 8.00
CA VAL A 180 6.67 -5.83 8.88
C VAL A 180 5.84 -4.71 9.51
N SER A 181 6.38 -4.06 10.55
CA SER A 181 5.82 -2.80 11.07
C SER A 181 6.36 -1.59 10.28
N THR A 182 5.68 -0.45 10.41
CA THR A 182 6.15 0.84 9.89
C THR A 182 7.58 1.16 10.32
N ALA A 183 7.89 0.96 11.61
CA ALA A 183 9.23 1.21 12.14
C ALA A 183 10.29 0.28 11.50
N ALA A 184 9.97 -1.01 11.33
CA ALA A 184 10.86 -1.96 10.69
C ALA A 184 11.07 -1.66 9.19
N ALA A 185 10.01 -1.24 8.48
CA ALA A 185 10.11 -0.85 7.08
C ALA A 185 11.02 0.37 6.89
N ILE A 186 10.90 1.38 7.74
CA ILE A 186 11.76 2.57 7.73
C ILE A 186 13.22 2.17 7.99
N ALA A 187 13.49 1.38 9.04
CA ALA A 187 14.84 0.94 9.36
C ALA A 187 15.50 0.13 8.24
N LEU A 188 14.73 -0.73 7.56
CA LEU A 188 15.22 -1.49 6.39
C LEU A 188 15.54 -0.58 5.21
N ALA A 189 14.70 0.43 4.96
CA ALA A 189 14.92 1.39 3.89
C ALA A 189 16.14 2.29 4.19
N GLU A 190 16.32 2.72 5.44
CA GLU A 190 17.49 3.46 5.89
C GLU A 190 18.79 2.69 5.68
N ALA A 191 18.82 1.42 6.07
CA ALA A 191 19.98 0.54 5.89
C ALA A 191 20.35 0.28 4.43
N ARG A 192 19.41 0.43 3.49
CA ARG A 192 19.58 0.24 2.05
C ARG A 192 19.76 1.56 1.28
N SER A 193 19.61 2.71 1.94
CA SER A 193 19.78 4.02 1.31
C SER A 193 21.26 4.35 1.10
N PRO A 194 21.68 4.82 -0.10
CA PRO A 194 23.09 5.11 -0.38
C PRO A 194 23.67 6.27 0.43
N SER A 195 22.84 7.09 1.01
CA SER A 195 23.24 8.23 1.81
C SER A 195 23.08 7.88 3.29
N GLY A 196 24.18 7.69 4.02
CA GLY A 196 24.20 7.74 5.48
C GLY A 196 23.82 9.14 6.02
N ALA A 197 22.79 9.75 5.46
CA ALA A 197 22.22 11.00 5.94
C ALA A 197 21.34 10.66 7.15
N ILE A 198 21.91 10.85 8.34
CA ILE A 198 21.15 10.90 9.59
C ILE A 198 20.15 12.05 9.44
N VAL A 199 18.91 11.73 9.07
CA VAL A 199 17.81 12.67 9.18
C VAL A 199 17.34 12.61 10.63
N ASN A 200 17.83 13.54 11.46
CA ASN A 200 17.23 13.76 12.77
C ASN A 200 15.81 14.30 12.53
N LEU A 201 14.82 13.44 12.71
CA LEU A 201 13.41 13.83 12.80
C LEU A 201 13.16 14.21 14.27
N ASP A 202 13.45 15.49 14.62
CA ASP A 202 12.98 16.13 15.86
C ASP A 202 11.47 16.43 15.76
#